data_d8043c8ae0f5fd9c755feeb222cbd71d
#
_entry.id   d8043c8ae0f5fd9c755feeb222cbd71d
#
_cell.length_a   1.000
_cell.length_b   1.000
_cell.length_c   1.000
_cell.angle_alpha   90.00
_cell.angle_beta   90.00
_cell.angle_gamma   90.00
#
_symmetry.space_group_name_H-M   'P 1'
#
loop_
_entity.id
_entity.type
_entity.pdbx_description
1 polymer ?
#
loop_
_entity_poly.entity_id
_entity_poly.type
_entity_poly.pdbx_seq_one_letter_code
_entity_poly.pdbx_strand_id
1 'polypeptide(L)'
;MAQRYPLESLLSVRHYREEEAARAMARAQSALKAARVAEAAKEKALIEWRKWREEEVERRYEALLGRSVPLKRIFEFNQGLSELNAQELDLAAALEKARCEVRRCEGEAARATAAASLARKNAAKIETHRSIWQQDAKREAERQEDLEFEEFKAPRKE
;
A
#
# COMPACT_ATOMS: atom_id res chain seq x y z
N MET A 1 15.02 -36.58 -26.25
CA MET A 1 14.34 -36.07 -25.03
C MET A 1 14.66 -34.59 -24.85
N ALA A 2 13.65 -33.78 -24.74
CA ALA A 2 13.87 -32.33 -24.48
C ALA A 2 14.57 -32.18 -23.12
N GLN A 3 15.73 -31.54 -23.11
CA GLN A 3 16.44 -31.22 -21.86
C GLN A 3 15.59 -30.31 -20.98
N ARG A 4 15.39 -30.71 -19.74
CA ARG A 4 14.64 -29.94 -18.75
C ARG A 4 15.49 -28.74 -18.30
N TYR A 5 14.91 -27.55 -18.26
CA TYR A 5 15.60 -26.35 -17.78
C TYR A 5 16.10 -26.55 -16.34
N PRO A 6 17.39 -26.40 -16.05
CA PRO A 6 17.96 -26.76 -14.77
C PRO A 6 17.52 -25.85 -13.61
N LEU A 7 17.07 -24.60 -13.90
CA LEU A 7 16.63 -23.63 -12.89
C LEU A 7 15.10 -23.51 -12.82
N GLU A 8 14.33 -24.51 -13.30
CA GLU A 8 12.86 -24.49 -13.30
C GLU A 8 12.29 -24.32 -11.88
N SER A 9 12.85 -25.01 -10.90
CA SER A 9 12.45 -24.88 -9.49
C SER A 9 12.75 -23.50 -8.91
N LEU A 10 13.88 -22.89 -9.30
CA LEU A 10 14.18 -21.51 -8.91
C LEU A 10 13.20 -20.51 -9.52
N LEU A 11 12.83 -20.71 -10.80
CA LEU A 11 11.83 -19.90 -11.47
C LEU A 11 10.47 -19.96 -10.73
N SER A 12 10.03 -21.16 -10.35
CA SER A 12 8.79 -21.35 -9.58
C SER A 12 8.82 -20.61 -8.24
N VAL A 13 9.95 -20.66 -7.53
CA VAL A 13 10.12 -19.90 -6.27
C VAL A 13 10.10 -18.39 -6.52
N ARG A 14 10.71 -17.92 -7.60
CA ARG A 14 10.70 -16.48 -7.95
C ARG A 14 9.31 -15.98 -8.30
N HIS A 15 8.52 -16.76 -9.05
CA HIS A 15 7.13 -16.44 -9.34
C HIS A 15 6.26 -16.44 -8.08
N TYR A 16 6.43 -17.42 -7.20
CA TYR A 16 5.73 -17.41 -5.92
C TYR A 16 6.03 -16.16 -5.10
N ARG A 17 7.30 -15.77 -5.01
CA ARG A 17 7.71 -14.53 -4.30
C ARG A 17 7.16 -13.27 -4.96
N GLU A 18 7.10 -13.23 -6.28
CA GLU A 18 6.49 -12.13 -7.03
C GLU A 18 5.00 -11.98 -6.70
N GLU A 19 4.25 -13.09 -6.72
CA GLU A 19 2.83 -13.10 -6.37
C GLU A 19 2.59 -12.68 -4.92
N GLU A 20 3.38 -13.19 -3.98
CA GLU A 20 3.28 -12.80 -2.57
C GLU A 20 3.60 -11.32 -2.36
N ALA A 21 4.62 -10.80 -3.00
CA ALA A 21 4.97 -9.37 -2.95
C ALA A 21 3.88 -8.50 -3.59
N ALA A 22 3.27 -8.94 -4.69
CA ALA A 22 2.15 -8.24 -5.33
C ALA A 22 0.90 -8.20 -4.41
N ARG A 23 0.60 -9.31 -3.73
CA ARG A 23 -0.49 -9.37 -2.74
C ARG A 23 -0.21 -8.47 -1.54
N ALA A 24 1.01 -8.47 -1.03
CA ALA A 24 1.43 -7.59 0.06
C ALA A 24 1.31 -6.12 -0.32
N MET A 25 1.73 -5.75 -1.52
CA MET A 25 1.57 -4.39 -2.07
C MET A 25 0.11 -3.99 -2.16
N ALA A 26 -0.76 -4.86 -2.68
CA ALA A 26 -2.20 -4.60 -2.78
C ALA A 26 -2.83 -4.39 -1.39
N ARG A 27 -2.47 -5.21 -0.40
CA ARG A 27 -2.93 -5.04 0.99
C ARG A 27 -2.47 -3.71 1.59
N ALA A 28 -1.21 -3.35 1.39
CA ALA A 28 -0.65 -2.09 1.91
C ALA A 28 -1.31 -0.85 1.27
N GLN A 29 -1.57 -0.88 -0.03
CA GLN A 29 -2.28 0.18 -0.75
C GLN A 29 -3.73 0.30 -0.29
N SER A 30 -4.42 -0.81 -0.07
CA SER A 30 -5.78 -0.83 0.48
C SER A 30 -5.83 -0.26 1.91
N ALA A 31 -4.87 -0.62 2.76
CA ALA A 31 -4.75 -0.06 4.11
C ALA A 31 -4.49 1.45 4.08
N LEU A 32 -3.63 1.93 3.18
CA LEU A 32 -3.38 3.37 3.00
C LEU A 32 -4.64 4.11 2.57
N LYS A 33 -5.38 3.56 1.62
CA LYS A 33 -6.65 4.14 1.17
C LYS A 33 -7.67 4.24 2.32
N ALA A 34 -7.81 3.19 3.12
CA ALA A 34 -8.67 3.18 4.29
C ALA A 34 -8.24 4.21 5.35
N ALA A 35 -6.93 4.34 5.60
CA ALA A 35 -6.38 5.32 6.53
C ALA A 35 -6.66 6.77 6.08
N ARG A 36 -6.53 7.06 4.79
CA ARG A 36 -6.86 8.38 4.22
C ARG A 36 -8.35 8.72 4.32
N VAL A 37 -9.22 7.74 4.12
CA VAL A 37 -10.66 7.91 4.32
C VAL A 37 -10.98 8.22 5.79
N ALA A 38 -10.35 7.51 6.71
CA ALA A 38 -10.51 7.76 8.15
C ALA A 38 -9.99 9.14 8.56
N GLU A 39 -8.84 9.58 8.05
CA GLU A 39 -8.30 10.93 8.26
C GLU A 39 -9.28 12.01 7.79
N ALA A 40 -9.77 11.88 6.55
CA ALA A 40 -10.72 12.83 5.98
C ALA A 40 -12.03 12.91 6.81
N ALA A 41 -12.52 11.80 7.32
CA ALA A 41 -13.68 11.76 8.20
C ALA A 41 -13.43 12.49 9.54
N LYS A 42 -12.25 12.32 10.14
CA LYS A 42 -11.86 13.02 11.38
C LYS A 42 -11.68 14.51 11.16
N GLU A 43 -11.08 14.90 10.05
CA GLU A 43 -10.94 16.33 9.68
C GLU A 43 -12.28 16.99 9.47
N LYS A 44 -13.18 16.36 8.72
CA LYS A 44 -14.54 16.83 8.52
C LYS A 44 -15.31 16.97 9.85
N ALA A 45 -15.21 15.97 10.71
CA ALA A 45 -15.86 16.00 12.04
C ALA A 45 -15.37 17.18 12.89
N LEU A 46 -14.07 17.47 12.87
CA LEU A 46 -13.50 18.60 13.61
C LEU A 46 -13.98 19.95 13.04
N ILE A 47 -14.03 20.09 11.71
CA ILE A 47 -14.52 21.31 11.05
C ILE A 47 -15.99 21.55 11.36
N GLU A 48 -16.85 20.53 11.25
CA GLU A 48 -18.26 20.61 11.55
C GLU A 48 -18.50 20.91 13.03
N TRP A 49 -17.72 20.31 13.91
CA TRP A 49 -17.81 20.54 15.34
C TRP A 49 -17.40 21.98 15.71
N ARG A 50 -16.33 22.53 15.11
CA ARG A 50 -15.91 23.94 15.33
C ARG A 50 -17.00 24.92 14.93
N LYS A 51 -17.62 24.69 13.77
CA LYS A 51 -18.73 25.51 13.30
C LYS A 51 -19.91 25.46 14.25
N TRP A 52 -20.32 24.27 14.66
CA TRP A 52 -21.38 24.08 15.64
C TRP A 52 -21.04 24.74 16.99
N ARG A 53 -19.79 24.63 17.46
CA ARG A 53 -19.33 25.24 18.70
C ARG A 53 -19.46 26.76 18.67
N GLU A 54 -19.09 27.42 17.60
CA GLU A 54 -19.21 28.87 17.43
C GLU A 54 -20.67 29.28 17.61
N GLU A 55 -21.59 28.65 16.91
CA GLU A 55 -23.03 28.89 16.99
C GLU A 55 -23.59 28.63 18.42
N GLU A 56 -23.11 27.54 19.03
CA GLU A 56 -23.53 27.16 20.39
C GLU A 56 -23.04 28.14 21.45
N VAL A 57 -21.81 28.61 21.37
CA VAL A 57 -21.23 29.59 22.28
C VAL A 57 -21.99 30.90 22.16
N GLU A 58 -22.27 31.36 20.96
CA GLU A 58 -23.04 32.60 20.73
C GLU A 58 -24.44 32.48 21.29
N ARG A 59 -25.14 31.40 21.04
CA ARG A 59 -26.48 31.15 21.61
C ARG A 59 -26.50 31.14 23.15
N ARG A 60 -25.51 30.51 23.77
CA ARG A 60 -25.38 30.50 25.24
C ARG A 60 -25.06 31.88 25.78
N TYR A 61 -24.26 32.65 25.08
CA TYR A 61 -23.91 34.03 25.45
C TYR A 61 -25.13 34.95 25.35
N GLU A 62 -25.88 34.89 24.25
CA GLU A 62 -27.12 35.67 24.08
C GLU A 62 -28.15 35.38 25.16
N ALA A 63 -28.24 34.15 25.62
CA ALA A 63 -29.16 33.78 26.72
C ALA A 63 -28.81 34.44 28.06
N LEU A 64 -27.58 34.94 28.24
CA LEU A 64 -27.12 35.64 29.43
C LEU A 64 -27.21 37.19 29.31
N LEU A 65 -27.21 37.72 28.09
CA LEU A 65 -27.19 39.15 27.81
C LEU A 65 -28.50 39.81 28.27
N GLY A 66 -28.36 41.00 28.87
CA GLY A 66 -29.49 41.84 29.23
C GLY A 66 -30.35 41.33 30.40
N ARG A 67 -29.90 40.35 31.15
CA ARG A 67 -30.59 39.76 32.28
C ARG A 67 -29.72 39.82 33.53
N SER A 68 -30.38 40.01 34.69
CA SER A 68 -29.74 39.81 35.98
C SER A 68 -29.55 38.31 36.21
N VAL A 69 -28.30 37.84 36.19
CA VAL A 69 -27.97 36.42 36.26
C VAL A 69 -27.25 36.10 37.56
N PRO A 70 -27.67 35.07 38.30
CA PRO A 70 -26.96 34.66 39.50
C PRO A 70 -25.56 34.15 39.17
N LEU A 71 -24.62 34.35 40.10
CA LEU A 71 -23.21 33.96 39.94
C LEU A 71 -23.05 32.48 39.56
N LYS A 72 -23.91 31.62 40.07
CA LYS A 72 -23.93 30.18 39.71
C LYS A 72 -24.09 29.95 38.20
N ARG A 73 -24.92 30.72 37.51
CA ARG A 73 -25.13 30.63 36.06
C ARG A 73 -23.86 30.99 35.26
N ILE A 74 -23.11 31.97 35.77
CA ILE A 74 -21.82 32.37 35.16
C ILE A 74 -20.80 31.24 35.31
N PHE A 75 -20.75 30.59 36.48
CA PHE A 75 -19.91 29.41 36.69
C PHE A 75 -20.27 28.25 35.76
N GLU A 76 -21.56 27.94 35.64
CA GLU A 76 -22.06 26.90 34.74
C GLU A 76 -21.71 27.20 33.27
N PHE A 77 -21.82 28.46 32.85
CA PHE A 77 -21.42 28.89 31.50
C PHE A 77 -19.92 28.68 31.26
N ASN A 78 -19.06 29.12 32.18
CA ASN A 78 -17.61 28.95 32.07
C ASN A 78 -17.21 27.48 32.09
N GLN A 79 -17.85 26.65 32.90
CA GLN A 79 -17.63 25.20 32.92
C GLN A 79 -18.02 24.58 31.57
N GLY A 80 -19.17 24.97 31.01
CA GLY A 80 -19.60 24.51 29.69
C GLY A 80 -18.64 24.90 28.56
N LEU A 81 -18.05 26.11 28.62
CA LEU A 81 -16.97 26.50 27.65
C LEU A 81 -15.72 25.64 27.80
N SER A 82 -15.34 25.34 29.06
CA SER A 82 -14.20 24.46 29.31
C SER A 82 -14.43 23.06 28.78
N GLU A 83 -15.61 22.51 28.91
CA GLU A 83 -15.99 21.21 28.35
C GLU A 83 -15.95 21.19 26.81
N LEU A 84 -16.46 22.27 26.17
CA LEU A 84 -16.36 22.41 24.71
C LEU A 84 -14.90 22.48 24.24
N ASN A 85 -14.04 23.21 24.97
CA ASN A 85 -12.61 23.24 24.65
C ASN A 85 -11.93 21.86 24.79
N ALA A 86 -12.28 21.11 25.83
CA ALA A 86 -11.78 19.77 26.05
C ALA A 86 -12.20 18.82 24.91
N GLN A 87 -13.44 18.90 24.45
CA GLN A 87 -13.93 18.12 23.30
C GLN A 87 -13.20 18.48 22.01
N GLU A 88 -12.89 19.75 21.78
CA GLU A 88 -12.08 20.16 20.62
C GLU A 88 -10.68 19.54 20.65
N LEU A 89 -10.05 19.55 21.81
CA LEU A 89 -8.74 18.93 21.98
C LEU A 89 -8.77 17.41 21.71
N ASP A 90 -9.83 16.73 22.16
CA ASP A 90 -10.02 15.30 21.90
C ASP A 90 -10.20 15.02 20.39
N LEU A 91 -11.00 15.82 19.69
CA LEU A 91 -11.19 15.68 18.26
C LEU A 91 -9.91 16.00 17.46
N ALA A 92 -9.16 17.03 17.88
CA ALA A 92 -7.88 17.38 17.29
C ALA A 92 -6.83 16.27 17.51
N ALA A 93 -6.81 15.68 18.71
CA ALA A 93 -5.93 14.54 19.00
C ALA A 93 -6.31 13.30 18.17
N ALA A 94 -7.59 13.03 17.97
CA ALA A 94 -8.07 11.95 17.12
C ALA A 94 -7.66 12.15 15.66
N LEU A 95 -7.73 13.38 15.15
CA LEU A 95 -7.26 13.73 13.81
C LEU A 95 -5.74 13.52 13.67
N GLU A 96 -4.97 13.98 14.66
CA GLU A 96 -3.51 13.80 14.62
C GLU A 96 -3.10 12.33 14.68
N LYS A 97 -3.82 11.52 15.45
CA LYS A 97 -3.65 10.06 15.46
C LYS A 97 -3.95 9.44 14.08
N ALA A 98 -5.02 9.89 13.42
CA ALA A 98 -5.34 9.43 12.07
C ALA A 98 -4.27 9.83 11.04
N ARG A 99 -3.70 11.03 11.16
CA ARG A 99 -2.57 11.49 10.34
C ARG A 99 -1.31 10.66 10.56
N CYS A 100 -1.01 10.30 11.79
CA CYS A 100 0.10 9.39 12.10
C CYS A 100 -0.10 8.02 11.45
N GLU A 101 -1.33 7.50 11.47
CA GLU A 101 -1.67 6.23 10.82
C GLU A 101 -1.51 6.30 9.29
N VAL A 102 -1.91 7.40 8.65
CA VAL A 102 -1.67 7.62 7.22
C VAL A 102 -0.17 7.59 6.91
N ARG A 103 0.65 8.32 7.67
CA ARG A 103 2.11 8.32 7.47
C ARG A 103 2.71 6.92 7.63
N ARG A 104 2.24 6.15 8.60
CA ARG A 104 2.66 4.76 8.80
C ARG A 104 2.31 3.89 7.58
N CYS A 105 1.07 3.98 7.12
CA CYS A 105 0.60 3.24 5.94
C CYS A 105 1.30 3.67 4.64
N GLU A 106 1.64 4.95 4.49
CA GLU A 106 2.45 5.45 3.36
C GLU A 106 3.83 4.80 3.32
N GLY A 107 4.50 4.72 4.47
CA GLY A 107 5.77 4.04 4.59
C GLY A 107 5.68 2.54 4.27
N GLU A 108 4.66 1.86 4.74
CA GLU A 108 4.42 0.44 4.45
C GLU A 108 4.10 0.20 2.96
N ALA A 109 3.25 1.04 2.36
CA ALA A 109 2.93 0.95 0.95
C ALA A 109 4.15 1.19 0.05
N ALA A 110 5.00 2.14 0.40
CA ALA A 110 6.26 2.39 -0.31
C ALA A 110 7.21 1.20 -0.23
N ARG A 111 7.38 0.60 0.94
CA ARG A 111 8.20 -0.61 1.13
C ARG A 111 7.65 -1.80 0.35
N ALA A 112 6.35 -2.03 0.42
CA ALA A 112 5.70 -3.13 -0.30
C ALA A 112 5.79 -2.95 -1.82
N THR A 113 5.66 -1.74 -2.33
CA THR A 113 5.83 -1.42 -3.76
C THR A 113 7.26 -1.67 -4.22
N ALA A 114 8.26 -1.26 -3.43
CA ALA A 114 9.66 -1.53 -3.74
C ALA A 114 9.97 -3.03 -3.73
N ALA A 115 9.45 -3.78 -2.76
CA ALA A 115 9.61 -5.23 -2.67
C ALA A 115 8.95 -5.95 -3.86
N ALA A 116 7.76 -5.54 -4.28
CA ALA A 116 7.08 -6.09 -5.45
C ALA A 116 7.86 -5.82 -6.75
N SER A 117 8.40 -4.61 -6.92
CA SER A 117 9.25 -4.27 -8.06
C SER A 117 10.52 -5.12 -8.10
N LEU A 118 11.18 -5.32 -6.96
CA LEU A 118 12.37 -6.16 -6.86
C LEU A 118 12.06 -7.62 -7.17
N ALA A 119 10.97 -8.17 -6.63
CA ALA A 119 10.55 -9.55 -6.88
C ALA A 119 10.25 -9.78 -8.36
N ARG A 120 9.57 -8.83 -9.02
CA ARG A 120 9.30 -8.86 -10.46
C ARG A 120 10.59 -8.86 -11.29
N LYS A 121 11.54 -7.98 -10.97
CA LYS A 121 12.85 -7.93 -11.63
C LYS A 121 13.61 -9.24 -11.46
N ASN A 122 13.57 -9.83 -10.28
CA ASN A 122 14.23 -11.09 -10.01
C ASN A 122 13.60 -12.27 -10.78
N ALA A 123 12.28 -12.32 -10.90
CA ALA A 123 11.60 -13.32 -11.72
C ALA A 123 11.92 -13.12 -13.21
N ALA A 124 11.86 -11.89 -13.71
CA ALA A 124 12.17 -11.56 -15.10
C ALA A 124 13.60 -11.95 -15.51
N LYS A 125 14.59 -11.81 -14.61
CA LYS A 125 15.97 -12.26 -14.88
C LYS A 125 16.04 -13.76 -15.14
N ILE A 126 15.34 -14.57 -14.37
CA ILE A 126 15.32 -16.02 -14.54
C ILE A 126 14.54 -16.41 -15.80
N GLU A 127 13.45 -15.74 -16.11
CA GLU A 127 12.70 -15.94 -17.36
C GLU A 127 13.57 -15.64 -18.60
N THR A 128 14.30 -14.55 -18.57
CA THR A 128 15.25 -14.20 -19.65
C THR A 128 16.32 -15.26 -19.80
N HIS A 129 16.90 -15.73 -18.70
CA HIS A 129 17.86 -16.82 -18.71
C HIS A 129 17.26 -18.11 -19.28
N ARG A 130 16.04 -18.45 -18.90
CA ARG A 130 15.32 -19.60 -19.46
C ARG A 130 15.13 -19.48 -20.96
N SER A 131 14.75 -18.30 -21.46
CA SER A 131 14.58 -18.04 -22.89
C SER A 131 15.89 -18.22 -23.67
N ILE A 132 16.99 -17.69 -23.15
CA ILE A 132 18.33 -17.86 -23.76
C ILE A 132 18.72 -19.35 -23.79
N TRP A 133 18.55 -20.04 -22.66
CA TRP A 133 18.86 -21.46 -22.57
C TRP A 133 18.04 -22.29 -23.57
N GLN A 134 16.76 -22.01 -23.75
CA GLN A 134 15.90 -22.67 -24.72
C GLN A 134 16.35 -22.43 -26.15
N GLN A 135 16.76 -21.20 -26.47
CA GLN A 135 17.32 -20.88 -27.81
C GLN A 135 18.62 -21.62 -28.07
N ASP A 136 19.52 -21.68 -27.10
CA ASP A 136 20.79 -22.37 -27.23
C ASP A 136 20.59 -23.89 -27.33
N ALA A 137 19.69 -24.46 -26.55
CA ALA A 137 19.33 -25.87 -26.64
C ALA A 137 18.74 -26.23 -28.03
N LYS A 138 17.92 -25.35 -28.60
CA LYS A 138 17.37 -25.52 -29.94
C LYS A 138 18.46 -25.47 -31.01
N ARG A 139 19.36 -24.47 -30.94
CA ARG A 139 20.48 -24.36 -31.86
C ARG A 139 21.40 -25.56 -31.81
N GLU A 140 21.65 -26.09 -30.63
CA GLU A 140 22.47 -27.29 -30.46
C GLU A 140 21.78 -28.53 -31.02
N ALA A 141 20.49 -28.70 -30.86
CA ALA A 141 19.73 -29.77 -31.45
C ALA A 141 19.77 -29.71 -33.01
N GLU A 142 19.53 -28.52 -33.57
CA GLU A 142 19.63 -28.29 -35.03
C GLU A 142 21.04 -28.64 -35.55
N ARG A 143 22.07 -28.25 -34.81
CA ARG A 143 23.46 -28.55 -35.19
C ARG A 143 23.75 -30.07 -35.15
N GLN A 144 23.22 -30.77 -34.17
CA GLN A 144 23.35 -32.23 -34.08
C GLN A 144 22.61 -32.93 -35.19
N GLU A 145 21.41 -32.50 -35.54
CA GLU A 145 20.66 -33.03 -36.69
C GLU A 145 21.41 -32.81 -38.00
N ASP A 146 22.00 -31.64 -38.21
CA ASP A 146 22.81 -31.35 -39.41
C ASP A 146 24.02 -32.26 -39.50
N LEU A 147 24.73 -32.53 -38.40
CA LEU A 147 25.85 -33.43 -38.34
C LEU A 147 25.45 -34.89 -38.66
N GLU A 148 24.34 -35.36 -38.12
CA GLU A 148 23.77 -36.68 -38.41
C GLU A 148 23.42 -36.82 -39.91
N PHE A 149 22.85 -35.75 -40.52
CA PHE A 149 22.59 -35.72 -41.95
C PHE A 149 23.84 -35.75 -42.79
N GLU A 150 24.92 -35.08 -42.40
CA GLU A 150 26.21 -35.12 -43.10
C GLU A 150 26.88 -36.50 -43.01
N GLU A 151 26.85 -37.14 -41.84
CA GLU A 151 27.36 -38.48 -41.64
C GLU A 151 26.60 -39.53 -42.49
N PHE A 152 25.29 -39.35 -42.64
CA PHE A 152 24.45 -40.24 -43.44
C PHE A 152 24.72 -40.10 -44.97
N LYS A 153 25.12 -38.92 -45.42
CA LYS A 153 25.44 -38.61 -46.82
C LYS A 153 26.89 -38.94 -47.17
N ALA A 154 27.77 -39.21 -46.22
CA ALA A 154 29.17 -39.61 -46.53
C ALA A 154 29.18 -41.00 -47.13
N PRO A 155 29.66 -41.18 -48.39
CA PRO A 155 29.73 -42.49 -48.99
C PRO A 155 30.73 -43.35 -48.21
N ARG A 156 30.29 -44.56 -47.81
CA ARG A 156 31.21 -45.58 -47.31
C ARG A 156 32.30 -45.82 -48.40
N LYS A 157 33.49 -45.39 -48.10
CA LYS A 157 34.67 -45.83 -48.90
C LYS A 157 34.87 -47.30 -48.57
N GLU A 158 34.63 -48.18 -49.58
CA GLU A 158 35.14 -49.54 -49.61
C GLU A 158 36.65 -49.54 -49.69
#